data_c5a4a24d70139968f21a7b14c83c8960
#
_entry.id   c5a4a24d70139968f21a7b14c83c8960
#
_cell.length_a   1.000
_cell.length_b   1.000
_cell.length_c   1.000
_cell.angle_alpha   90.00
_cell.angle_beta   90.00
_cell.angle_gamma   90.00
#
_symmetry.space_group_name_H-M   'P 1'
#
loop_
_entity.id
_entity.type
_entity.pdbx_description
1 polymer ?
#
loop_
_entity_poly.entity_id
_entity_poly.type
_entity_poly.pdbx_seq_one_letter_code
_entity_poly.pdbx_strand_id
1 'polypeptide(L)'
;MLFTGTLLFLSCQYSGPVEEALRQSGRNRSELERVLDFYREKGDDLSLQAAKFLISEMPGHHSLENSSLSEFRQALDTMYPQMSNVIKRVVYQVPYRKDEFVANAEKRYDLETLSADYLIAHIDNIVEMWRKCSWLKDYSFEEFCEYLLPYRFAREPLLTRFDSTTYWWQEIKARTEYYKHLPPSPMELRHFLHGIIDRQDDPYMQDFELPMSKGKHTFDCLDKCYYNLSTLRSAGIPCAIDYVPAWPTRNGTHYWWVLIDPLCMHNTYSDTQNPRAAKVLRQTYSHHPVPRPGKNEYIPEQFLNPFNKDVTAEYVKVSDVKLSFPLFRQRHAYLAVFNEMSWKPVAWAKIRGGRALFKEMGRSVVYLPVCYKKEQLCSAGNPILLKSDGSTVELNPKSERFSLTLTRKYPLTYSKTQWSRNMLDCRFEAGDDSTFRDSTVVFHISRPDPNLNYVEVFVPDSIGAFRCWRIIGPKRIWLGELAFYSKEGEKLSGRTIYHPEDKGETPENAFDNDELTYTNVYAWLGKDFERPEKVSKIRYISRTDANGIIRGMEYGLMYFDRQWFSAGRQTAVADSLVFDSLPAGALFWLRNLTEGREERIFTYDSEFDRIVYW
;
A
#
# COMPACT_ATOMS: atom_id res chain seq x y z
N MET A 1 70.95 -25.47 -12.48
CA MET A 1 69.95 -24.98 -11.55
C MET A 1 68.57 -25.03 -12.20
N LEU A 2 67.85 -26.08 -11.90
CA LEU A 2 66.47 -26.28 -12.38
C LEU A 2 65.53 -25.61 -11.37
N PHE A 3 64.81 -24.55 -11.84
CA PHE A 3 63.69 -23.97 -11.07
C PHE A 3 62.44 -24.82 -11.38
N THR A 4 62.09 -25.69 -10.46
CA THR A 4 60.77 -26.34 -10.42
C THR A 4 59.75 -25.33 -9.92
N GLY A 5 59.00 -24.71 -10.85
CA GLY A 5 57.81 -23.91 -10.55
C GLY A 5 56.70 -24.84 -10.11
N THR A 6 56.39 -24.88 -8.81
CA THR A 6 55.19 -25.52 -8.27
C THR A 6 53.98 -24.66 -8.69
N LEU A 7 53.29 -25.07 -9.73
CA LEU A 7 51.93 -24.61 -10.00
C LEU A 7 51.01 -25.12 -8.88
N LEU A 8 50.68 -24.25 -7.94
CA LEU A 8 49.56 -24.45 -7.03
C LEU A 8 48.30 -24.53 -7.87
N PHE A 9 47.83 -25.73 -8.15
CA PHE A 9 46.43 -25.95 -8.53
C PHE A 9 45.57 -25.59 -7.34
N LEU A 10 45.05 -24.37 -7.30
CA LEU A 10 43.88 -24.05 -6.51
C LEU A 10 42.72 -24.88 -7.05
N SER A 11 42.55 -26.10 -6.47
CA SER A 11 41.35 -26.88 -6.71
C SER A 11 40.16 -26.01 -6.32
N CYS A 12 39.23 -25.78 -7.22
CA CYS A 12 37.93 -25.15 -6.89
C CYS A 12 37.30 -26.00 -5.80
N GLN A 13 37.41 -25.57 -4.56
CA GLN A 13 36.92 -26.26 -3.36
C GLN A 13 35.39 -26.21 -3.27
N TYR A 14 34.80 -25.30 -4.02
CA TYR A 14 33.36 -25.04 -4.11
C TYR A 14 32.89 -25.16 -5.56
N SER A 15 31.58 -25.40 -5.75
CA SER A 15 30.95 -25.52 -7.06
C SER A 15 29.60 -24.83 -7.10
N GLY A 16 29.11 -24.55 -8.31
CA GLY A 16 27.79 -23.97 -8.51
C GLY A 16 27.65 -22.52 -8.01
N PRO A 17 26.48 -22.16 -7.46
CA PRO A 17 26.17 -20.77 -7.06
C PRO A 17 27.11 -20.17 -6.01
N VAL A 18 27.61 -20.98 -5.08
CA VAL A 18 28.57 -20.51 -4.05
C VAL A 18 29.88 -20.08 -4.70
N GLU A 19 30.45 -20.88 -5.62
CA GLU A 19 31.70 -20.52 -6.31
C GLU A 19 31.50 -19.29 -7.20
N GLU A 20 30.34 -19.16 -7.83
CA GLU A 20 30.01 -17.95 -8.61
C GLU A 20 29.96 -16.69 -7.73
N ALA A 21 29.35 -16.77 -6.54
CA ALA A 21 29.35 -15.68 -5.57
C ALA A 21 30.76 -15.35 -5.07
N LEU A 22 31.55 -16.37 -4.70
CA LEU A 22 32.94 -16.19 -4.30
C LEU A 22 33.80 -15.55 -5.40
N ARG A 23 33.56 -15.89 -6.66
CA ARG A 23 34.25 -15.26 -7.81
C ARG A 23 33.88 -13.80 -7.96
N GLN A 24 32.62 -13.44 -7.71
CA GLN A 24 32.12 -12.06 -7.79
C GLN A 24 32.55 -11.19 -6.61
N SER A 25 32.90 -11.78 -5.45
CA SER A 25 33.28 -11.03 -4.24
C SER A 25 34.64 -10.31 -4.32
N GLY A 26 35.42 -10.57 -5.33
CA GLY A 26 36.69 -9.88 -5.55
C GLY A 26 37.66 -10.04 -4.37
N ARG A 27 38.05 -8.93 -3.78
CA ARG A 27 38.99 -8.91 -2.63
C ARG A 27 38.40 -9.49 -1.34
N ASN A 28 37.09 -9.54 -1.22
CA ASN A 28 36.40 -10.06 -0.03
C ASN A 28 36.27 -11.60 -0.04
N ARG A 29 36.76 -12.27 -1.08
CA ARG A 29 36.70 -13.73 -1.22
C ARG A 29 37.20 -14.46 0.01
N SER A 30 38.34 -14.03 0.55
CA SER A 30 38.96 -14.67 1.72
C SER A 30 38.09 -14.58 2.98
N GLU A 31 37.31 -13.52 3.16
CA GLU A 31 36.38 -13.40 4.29
C GLU A 31 35.25 -14.43 4.15
N LEU A 32 34.67 -14.56 2.95
CA LEU A 32 33.57 -15.50 2.71
C LEU A 32 34.04 -16.96 2.76
N GLU A 33 35.23 -17.26 2.25
CA GLU A 33 35.85 -18.60 2.39
C GLU A 33 36.10 -18.92 3.87
N ARG A 34 36.58 -17.97 4.67
CA ARG A 34 36.79 -18.15 6.12
C ARG A 34 35.50 -18.56 6.85
N VAL A 35 34.33 -18.03 6.47
CA VAL A 35 33.04 -18.47 7.03
C VAL A 35 32.78 -19.93 6.75
N LEU A 36 32.95 -20.34 5.49
CA LEU A 36 32.69 -21.72 5.04
C LEU A 36 33.68 -22.70 5.67
N ASP A 37 34.97 -22.35 5.75
CA ASP A 37 36.02 -23.17 6.37
C ASP A 37 35.79 -23.32 7.86
N PHE A 38 35.41 -22.23 8.56
CA PHE A 38 35.09 -22.27 10.00
C PHE A 38 34.02 -23.32 10.33
N TYR A 39 32.92 -23.36 9.60
CA TYR A 39 31.86 -24.33 9.85
C TYR A 39 32.23 -25.76 9.38
N ARG A 40 33.06 -25.87 8.35
CA ARG A 40 33.58 -27.18 7.91
C ARG A 40 34.49 -27.76 8.96
N GLU A 41 35.44 -27.01 9.49
CA GLU A 41 36.38 -27.41 10.54
C GLU A 41 35.66 -27.73 11.85
N LYS A 42 34.61 -26.98 12.17
CA LYS A 42 33.76 -27.19 13.34
C LYS A 42 32.90 -28.48 13.21
N GLY A 43 32.73 -29.02 11.98
CA GLY A 43 31.85 -30.16 11.69
C GLY A 43 30.35 -29.82 11.87
N ASP A 44 29.99 -28.53 11.73
CA ASP A 44 28.60 -28.06 11.87
C ASP A 44 27.94 -27.93 10.49
N ASP A 45 27.42 -29.07 10.00
CA ASP A 45 26.81 -29.15 8.68
C ASP A 45 25.60 -28.19 8.50
N LEU A 46 24.80 -28.01 9.55
CA LEU A 46 23.64 -27.12 9.50
C LEU A 46 24.08 -25.66 9.28
N SER A 47 25.03 -25.16 10.08
CA SER A 47 25.59 -23.82 9.94
C SER A 47 26.35 -23.66 8.62
N LEU A 48 27.00 -24.69 8.14
CA LEU A 48 27.66 -24.70 6.83
C LEU A 48 26.65 -24.52 5.68
N GLN A 49 25.51 -25.21 5.73
CA GLN A 49 24.45 -25.05 4.72
C GLN A 49 23.82 -23.65 4.80
N ALA A 50 23.58 -23.13 6.01
CA ALA A 50 23.11 -21.75 6.20
C ALA A 50 24.11 -20.71 5.62
N ALA A 51 25.40 -20.88 5.86
CA ALA A 51 26.46 -20.05 5.27
C ALA A 51 26.48 -20.12 3.74
N LYS A 52 26.38 -21.32 3.17
CA LYS A 52 26.30 -21.52 1.71
C LYS A 52 25.09 -20.82 1.12
N PHE A 53 23.92 -20.89 1.75
CA PHE A 53 22.72 -20.19 1.31
C PHE A 53 22.93 -18.67 1.31
N LEU A 54 23.36 -18.10 2.43
CA LEU A 54 23.60 -16.65 2.52
C LEU A 54 24.59 -16.18 1.46
N ILE A 55 25.70 -16.89 1.27
CA ILE A 55 26.75 -16.50 0.31
C ILE A 55 26.25 -16.64 -1.13
N SER A 56 25.56 -17.73 -1.48
CA SER A 56 25.09 -17.95 -2.84
C SER A 56 24.01 -16.93 -3.28
N GLU A 57 23.18 -16.49 -2.35
CA GLU A 57 22.10 -15.52 -2.60
C GLU A 57 22.49 -14.07 -2.28
N MET A 58 23.74 -13.83 -1.82
CA MET A 58 24.25 -12.49 -1.47
C MET A 58 24.43 -11.53 -2.66
N PRO A 59 24.76 -11.97 -3.90
CA PRO A 59 24.95 -11.05 -5.01
C PRO A 59 23.78 -10.10 -5.21
N GLY A 60 24.06 -8.78 -5.31
CA GLY A 60 23.04 -7.74 -5.48
C GLY A 60 22.52 -7.14 -4.18
N HIS A 61 22.64 -7.81 -3.04
CA HIS A 61 22.38 -7.19 -1.73
C HIS A 61 23.42 -6.12 -1.44
N HIS A 62 22.96 -4.95 -0.96
CA HIS A 62 23.83 -3.80 -0.70
C HIS A 62 23.22 -2.86 0.33
N SER A 63 24.05 -2.07 0.99
CA SER A 63 23.63 -0.84 1.68
C SER A 63 23.82 0.38 0.78
N LEU A 64 23.08 1.44 1.12
CA LEU A 64 23.28 2.77 0.55
C LEU A 64 23.97 3.65 1.60
N GLU A 65 25.00 4.39 1.21
CA GLU A 65 25.76 5.27 2.08
C GLU A 65 26.05 6.61 1.41
N ASN A 66 25.87 7.69 2.17
CA ASN A 66 26.37 9.03 1.87
C ASN A 66 26.48 9.83 3.17
N SER A 67 27.03 11.05 3.12
CA SER A 67 27.20 11.91 4.29
C SER A 67 25.87 12.23 4.98
N SER A 68 24.82 12.56 4.20
CA SER A 68 23.50 12.88 4.75
C SER A 68 22.86 11.73 5.51
N LEU A 69 23.06 10.48 5.06
CA LEU A 69 22.60 9.28 5.79
C LEU A 69 23.39 9.07 7.08
N SER A 70 24.67 9.36 7.08
CA SER A 70 25.52 9.29 8.27
C SER A 70 25.15 10.37 9.29
N GLU A 71 24.94 11.60 8.86
CA GLU A 71 24.46 12.71 9.68
C GLU A 71 23.09 12.43 10.28
N PHE A 72 22.17 11.88 9.48
CA PHE A 72 20.85 11.47 9.95
C PHE A 72 20.93 10.44 11.08
N ARG A 73 21.78 9.41 10.95
CA ARG A 73 22.00 8.41 12.02
C ARG A 73 22.56 9.03 13.28
N GLN A 74 23.57 9.87 13.15
CA GLN A 74 24.17 10.56 14.28
C GLN A 74 23.15 11.45 15.00
N ALA A 75 22.30 12.15 14.24
CA ALA A 75 21.23 12.96 14.81
C ALA A 75 20.20 12.09 15.56
N LEU A 76 19.80 10.94 15.00
CA LEU A 76 18.90 9.99 15.66
C LEU A 76 19.49 9.47 16.99
N ASP A 77 20.76 9.07 16.99
CA ASP A 77 21.40 8.54 18.19
C ASP A 77 21.55 9.62 19.29
N THR A 78 21.69 10.87 18.88
CA THR A 78 21.77 12.02 19.79
C THR A 78 20.41 12.44 20.34
N MET A 79 19.38 12.50 19.47
CA MET A 79 18.04 12.98 19.83
C MET A 79 17.19 11.93 20.55
N TYR A 80 17.41 10.65 20.25
CA TYR A 80 16.57 9.55 20.74
C TYR A 80 17.35 8.43 21.42
N PRO A 81 18.18 8.73 22.43
CA PRO A 81 19.00 7.71 23.10
C PRO A 81 18.15 6.62 23.79
N GLN A 82 16.89 6.95 24.19
CA GLN A 82 15.99 6.02 24.86
C GLN A 82 15.21 5.11 23.89
N MET A 83 15.26 5.38 22.58
CA MET A 83 14.60 4.51 21.62
C MET A 83 15.16 3.09 21.68
N SER A 84 14.26 2.09 21.64
CA SER A 84 14.69 0.71 21.50
C SER A 84 15.48 0.51 20.20
N ASN A 85 16.42 -0.43 20.20
CA ASN A 85 17.21 -0.74 19.00
C ASN A 85 16.32 -1.20 17.82
N VAL A 86 15.16 -1.79 18.09
CA VAL A 86 14.19 -2.17 17.08
C VAL A 86 13.61 -0.93 16.39
N ILE A 87 13.17 0.07 17.17
CA ILE A 87 12.62 1.32 16.61
C ILE A 87 13.70 2.08 15.84
N LYS A 88 14.91 2.22 16.40
CA LYS A 88 16.04 2.84 15.70
C LYS A 88 16.29 2.18 14.34
N ARG A 89 16.29 0.84 14.30
CA ARG A 89 16.50 0.09 13.06
C ARG A 89 15.44 0.39 11.99
N VAL A 90 14.16 0.49 12.39
CA VAL A 90 13.06 0.86 11.48
C VAL A 90 13.22 2.29 11.00
N VAL A 91 13.50 3.22 11.91
CA VAL A 91 13.66 4.64 11.59
C VAL A 91 14.86 4.87 10.68
N TYR A 92 15.95 4.12 10.86
CA TYR A 92 17.11 4.16 9.95
C TYR A 92 16.78 3.78 8.52
N GLN A 93 15.68 3.06 8.24
CA GLN A 93 15.30 2.66 6.89
C GLN A 93 14.49 3.74 6.16
N VAL A 94 13.87 4.67 6.86
CA VAL A 94 13.01 5.70 6.26
C VAL A 94 13.74 6.52 5.18
N PRO A 95 14.98 7.03 5.39
CA PRO A 95 15.69 7.79 4.38
C PRO A 95 15.99 6.99 3.11
N TYR A 96 16.20 5.67 3.21
CA TYR A 96 16.57 4.81 2.07
C TYR A 96 15.46 4.62 1.03
N ARG A 97 14.28 5.19 1.28
CA ARG A 97 13.13 5.21 0.37
C ARG A 97 12.89 6.58 -0.26
N LYS A 98 13.59 7.63 0.20
CA LYS A 98 13.44 8.99 -0.30
C LYS A 98 14.48 9.28 -1.36
N ASP A 99 14.02 9.71 -2.54
CA ASP A 99 14.87 9.98 -3.70
C ASP A 99 16.00 10.97 -3.38
N GLU A 100 15.75 11.97 -2.54
CA GLU A 100 16.75 12.98 -2.12
C GLU A 100 17.97 12.37 -1.41
N PHE A 101 17.79 11.28 -0.64
CA PHE A 101 18.89 10.60 0.05
C PHE A 101 19.53 9.52 -0.80
N VAL A 102 18.75 8.94 -1.72
CA VAL A 102 19.17 7.81 -2.57
C VAL A 102 19.91 8.27 -3.81
N ALA A 103 19.57 9.44 -4.36
CA ALA A 103 20.09 9.95 -5.63
C ALA A 103 21.63 10.05 -5.67
N ASN A 104 22.27 10.37 -4.52
CA ASN A 104 23.73 10.53 -4.41
C ASN A 104 24.37 9.47 -3.51
N ALA A 105 23.66 8.38 -3.20
CA ALA A 105 24.18 7.35 -2.33
C ALA A 105 25.02 6.33 -3.10
N GLU A 106 26.15 5.97 -2.51
CA GLU A 106 27.01 4.90 -3.02
C GLU A 106 26.47 3.54 -2.56
N LYS A 107 26.47 2.56 -3.45
CA LYS A 107 26.12 1.18 -3.12
C LYS A 107 27.34 0.47 -2.54
N ARG A 108 27.19 -0.03 -1.31
CA ARG A 108 28.18 -0.94 -0.71
C ARG A 108 27.61 -2.35 -0.75
N TYR A 109 28.14 -3.13 -1.70
CA TYR A 109 27.68 -4.51 -1.89
C TYR A 109 28.12 -5.40 -0.74
N ASP A 110 27.19 -6.18 -0.19
CA ASP A 110 27.44 -7.07 0.94
C ASP A 110 28.51 -8.11 0.59
N LEU A 111 28.46 -8.62 -0.63
CA LEU A 111 29.41 -9.56 -1.18
C LEU A 111 30.87 -9.07 -1.12
N GLU A 112 31.07 -7.74 -1.21
CA GLU A 112 32.37 -7.09 -1.27
C GLU A 112 32.83 -6.55 0.10
N THR A 113 31.94 -6.50 1.10
CA THR A 113 32.20 -5.74 2.32
C THR A 113 31.93 -6.46 3.65
N LEU A 114 31.16 -7.57 3.63
CA LEU A 114 30.88 -8.28 4.88
C LEU A 114 32.07 -9.09 5.38
N SER A 115 32.37 -8.92 6.68
CA SER A 115 33.42 -9.69 7.34
C SER A 115 32.95 -11.08 7.74
N ALA A 116 33.87 -12.02 7.83
CA ALA A 116 33.59 -13.35 8.34
C ALA A 116 33.07 -13.32 9.78
N ASP A 117 33.64 -12.46 10.64
CA ASP A 117 33.23 -12.36 12.05
C ASP A 117 31.76 -11.95 12.18
N TYR A 118 31.29 -11.01 11.33
CA TYR A 118 29.89 -10.62 11.30
C TYR A 118 28.98 -11.79 10.89
N LEU A 119 29.32 -12.48 9.80
CA LEU A 119 28.51 -13.57 9.27
C LEU A 119 28.49 -14.78 10.23
N ILE A 120 29.63 -15.14 10.83
CA ILE A 120 29.72 -16.23 11.81
C ILE A 120 28.86 -15.90 13.03
N ALA A 121 29.01 -14.71 13.61
CA ALA A 121 28.20 -14.31 14.76
C ALA A 121 26.70 -14.33 14.46
N HIS A 122 26.30 -13.85 13.27
CA HIS A 122 24.92 -13.86 12.82
C HIS A 122 24.39 -15.30 12.67
N ILE A 123 25.10 -16.15 11.93
CA ILE A 123 24.69 -17.54 11.68
C ILE A 123 24.60 -18.32 12.98
N ASP A 124 25.62 -18.22 13.86
CA ASP A 124 25.61 -18.92 15.15
C ASP A 124 24.38 -18.55 15.98
N ASN A 125 24.03 -17.25 16.07
CA ASN A 125 22.86 -16.79 16.81
C ASN A 125 21.55 -17.36 16.24
N ILE A 126 21.37 -17.30 14.92
CA ILE A 126 20.11 -17.73 14.29
C ILE A 126 19.99 -19.26 14.25
N VAL A 127 21.09 -19.98 14.02
CA VAL A 127 21.09 -21.45 14.06
C VAL A 127 20.91 -21.97 15.50
N GLU A 128 21.45 -21.29 16.50
CA GLU A 128 21.15 -21.59 17.90
C GLU A 128 19.67 -21.46 18.21
N MET A 129 19.03 -20.37 17.72
CA MET A 129 17.59 -20.16 17.81
C MET A 129 16.80 -21.30 17.12
N TRP A 130 17.21 -21.69 15.90
CA TRP A 130 16.63 -22.82 15.18
C TRP A 130 16.66 -24.12 15.99
N ARG A 131 17.77 -24.39 16.67
CA ARG A 131 17.94 -25.60 17.50
C ARG A 131 17.11 -25.59 18.79
N LYS A 132 16.91 -24.43 19.38
CA LYS A 132 16.27 -24.26 20.69
C LYS A 132 14.76 -24.06 20.63
N CYS A 133 14.24 -23.42 19.59
CA CYS A 133 12.82 -23.13 19.47
C CYS A 133 12.02 -24.34 19.00
N SER A 134 11.15 -24.85 19.86
CA SER A 134 10.35 -26.05 19.56
C SER A 134 9.39 -25.86 18.38
N TRP A 135 8.90 -24.65 18.17
CA TRP A 135 7.98 -24.32 17.08
C TRP A 135 8.64 -24.26 15.70
N LEU A 136 9.97 -24.18 15.61
CA LEU A 136 10.70 -24.21 14.34
C LEU A 136 10.85 -25.61 13.76
N LYS A 137 10.49 -26.66 14.50
CA LYS A 137 10.63 -28.07 14.06
C LYS A 137 9.73 -28.42 12.89
N ASP A 138 8.63 -27.70 12.71
CA ASP A 138 7.66 -27.93 11.64
C ASP A 138 8.00 -27.20 10.34
N TYR A 139 9.01 -26.31 10.37
CA TYR A 139 9.51 -25.61 9.19
C TYR A 139 10.59 -26.41 8.47
N SER A 140 10.60 -26.30 7.14
CA SER A 140 11.69 -26.83 6.34
C SER A 140 12.96 -25.98 6.50
N PHE A 141 14.12 -26.56 6.17
CA PHE A 141 15.37 -25.81 6.20
C PHE A 141 15.38 -24.67 5.17
N GLU A 142 14.73 -24.85 4.03
CA GLU A 142 14.54 -23.80 3.01
C GLU A 142 13.73 -22.62 3.55
N GLU A 143 12.65 -22.88 4.28
CA GLU A 143 11.85 -21.81 4.92
C GLU A 143 12.64 -21.10 6.01
N PHE A 144 13.44 -21.82 6.80
CA PHE A 144 14.36 -21.22 7.75
C PHE A 144 15.35 -20.29 7.06
N CYS A 145 15.99 -20.77 6.00
CA CYS A 145 16.98 -19.99 5.24
C CYS A 145 16.38 -18.75 4.62
N GLU A 146 15.15 -18.83 4.10
CA GLU A 146 14.51 -17.69 3.41
C GLU A 146 13.90 -16.68 4.38
N TYR A 147 13.23 -17.15 5.45
CA TYR A 147 12.32 -16.30 6.23
C TYR A 147 12.80 -15.97 7.65
N LEU A 148 13.87 -16.63 8.12
CA LEU A 148 14.43 -16.37 9.45
C LEU A 148 15.91 -15.99 9.41
N LEU A 149 16.72 -16.69 8.61
CA LEU A 149 18.16 -16.54 8.53
C LEU A 149 18.65 -15.19 7.97
N PRO A 150 17.98 -14.50 7.02
CA PRO A 150 18.54 -13.30 6.39
C PRO A 150 18.83 -12.18 7.38
N TYR A 151 20.02 -11.58 7.27
CA TYR A 151 20.50 -10.48 8.10
C TYR A 151 20.02 -9.10 7.65
N ARG A 152 19.42 -9.01 6.46
CA ARG A 152 19.00 -7.77 5.80
C ARG A 152 17.50 -7.76 5.53
N PHE A 153 16.88 -6.59 5.62
CA PHE A 153 15.49 -6.35 5.22
C PHE A 153 15.39 -5.51 3.94
N ALA A 154 16.28 -4.51 3.80
CA ALA A 154 16.28 -3.59 2.66
C ALA A 154 17.71 -3.11 2.33
N ARG A 155 17.93 -1.81 2.23
CA ARG A 155 19.21 -1.20 1.85
C ARG A 155 19.90 -0.48 3.02
N GLU A 156 19.48 -0.78 4.25
CA GLU A 156 20.06 -0.21 5.47
C GLU A 156 21.49 -0.69 5.68
N PRO A 157 22.35 0.14 6.28
CA PRO A 157 23.64 -0.32 6.78
C PRO A 157 23.46 -1.39 7.83
N LEU A 158 24.30 -2.40 7.78
CA LEU A 158 24.27 -3.45 8.78
C LEU A 158 24.82 -2.93 10.10
N LEU A 159 24.05 -3.10 11.15
CA LEU A 159 24.50 -2.76 12.50
C LEU A 159 25.53 -3.81 12.95
N THR A 160 26.68 -3.35 13.41
CA THR A 160 27.78 -4.21 13.89
C THR A 160 27.47 -4.94 15.19
N ARG A 161 26.37 -4.61 15.85
CA ARG A 161 25.88 -5.29 17.06
C ARG A 161 24.40 -5.65 16.92
N PHE A 162 24.12 -6.94 17.00
CA PHE A 162 22.77 -7.49 17.11
C PHE A 162 22.24 -7.40 18.55
N ASP A 163 22.33 -6.24 19.19
CA ASP A 163 21.82 -6.04 20.56
C ASP A 163 20.28 -6.15 20.63
N SER A 164 19.58 -6.03 19.48
CA SER A 164 18.13 -6.17 19.43
C SER A 164 17.65 -7.61 19.59
N THR A 165 18.42 -8.61 19.09
CA THR A 165 18.10 -10.03 19.29
C THR A 165 18.15 -10.40 20.76
N THR A 166 19.08 -9.82 21.53
CA THR A 166 19.24 -10.15 22.94
C THR A 166 18.07 -9.66 23.78
N TYR A 167 17.53 -8.45 23.53
CA TYR A 167 16.43 -7.90 24.32
C TYR A 167 15.12 -8.65 24.07
N TRP A 168 14.71 -8.78 22.81
CA TRP A 168 13.46 -9.49 22.46
C TRP A 168 13.54 -10.97 22.73
N TRP A 169 14.72 -11.58 22.52
CA TRP A 169 14.97 -12.96 22.88
C TRP A 169 14.86 -13.21 24.39
N GLN A 170 15.40 -12.34 25.23
CA GLN A 170 15.27 -12.42 26.68
C GLN A 170 13.82 -12.21 27.13
N GLU A 171 13.10 -11.26 26.54
CA GLU A 171 11.68 -11.03 26.86
C GLU A 171 10.80 -12.19 26.37
N ILE A 172 11.06 -12.72 25.20
CA ILE A 172 10.31 -13.88 24.67
C ILE A 172 10.74 -15.14 25.40
N LYS A 173 11.98 -15.32 25.73
CA LYS A 173 12.44 -16.43 26.58
C LYS A 173 11.74 -16.38 27.95
N ALA A 174 11.65 -15.23 28.58
CA ALA A 174 10.92 -15.08 29.84
C ALA A 174 9.41 -15.37 29.67
N ARG A 175 8.81 -14.99 28.54
CA ARG A 175 7.40 -15.26 28.22
C ARG A 175 7.16 -16.69 27.72
N THR A 176 8.11 -17.30 27.00
CA THR A 176 8.03 -18.71 26.56
C THR A 176 8.32 -19.69 27.69
N GLU A 177 9.10 -19.32 28.69
CA GLU A 177 9.15 -20.07 29.97
C GLU A 177 7.82 -20.00 30.72
N TYR A 178 7.09 -18.89 30.61
CA TYR A 178 5.71 -18.76 31.14
C TYR A 178 4.71 -19.56 30.31
N TYR A 179 4.83 -19.54 28.97
CA TYR A 179 3.98 -20.31 28.05
C TYR A 179 4.68 -21.58 27.59
N LYS A 180 5.40 -22.31 28.31
CA LYS A 180 6.19 -23.53 27.99
C LYS A 180 6.12 -24.12 26.56
N HIS A 181 5.25 -23.61 25.70
CA HIS A 181 5.04 -23.86 24.27
C HIS A 181 4.46 -22.60 23.62
N LEU A 182 4.81 -22.30 22.35
CA LEU A 182 3.99 -21.38 21.57
C LEU A 182 2.56 -21.92 21.53
N PRO A 183 1.55 -21.01 21.56
CA PRO A 183 0.17 -21.43 21.48
C PRO A 183 -0.04 -22.39 20.30
N PRO A 184 -0.72 -23.52 20.49
CA PRO A 184 -0.87 -24.55 19.46
C PRO A 184 -1.77 -24.13 18.28
N SER A 185 -2.35 -22.91 18.32
CA SER A 185 -3.18 -22.43 17.23
C SER A 185 -2.68 -21.09 16.69
N PRO A 186 -2.81 -20.83 15.38
CA PRO A 186 -2.46 -19.57 14.76
C PRO A 186 -3.22 -18.37 15.35
N MET A 187 -4.41 -18.57 15.88
CA MET A 187 -5.22 -17.53 16.51
C MET A 187 -4.62 -17.14 17.87
N GLU A 188 -4.18 -18.11 18.66
CA GLU A 188 -3.50 -17.86 19.94
C GLU A 188 -2.12 -17.26 19.73
N LEU A 189 -1.37 -17.73 18.72
CA LEU A 189 -0.12 -17.11 18.29
C LEU A 189 -0.36 -15.65 17.87
N ARG A 190 -1.42 -15.39 17.13
CA ARG A 190 -1.82 -14.03 16.75
C ARG A 190 -2.15 -13.16 17.98
N HIS A 191 -2.90 -13.67 18.96
CA HIS A 191 -3.18 -12.95 20.23
C HIS A 191 -1.90 -12.72 21.05
N PHE A 192 -1.03 -13.72 21.12
CA PHE A 192 0.27 -13.58 21.76
C PHE A 192 1.14 -12.53 21.07
N LEU A 193 1.18 -12.54 19.74
CA LEU A 193 1.90 -11.56 18.93
C LEU A 193 1.25 -10.17 18.99
N HIS A 194 -0.08 -10.06 19.04
CA HIS A 194 -0.74 -8.80 19.32
C HIS A 194 -0.32 -8.22 20.67
N GLY A 195 -0.18 -9.03 21.70
CA GLY A 195 0.37 -8.58 22.99
C GLY A 195 1.84 -8.12 22.92
N ILE A 196 2.60 -8.58 21.92
CA ILE A 196 3.99 -8.16 21.69
C ILE A 196 4.05 -6.99 20.68
N ILE A 197 3.24 -7.04 19.63
CA ILE A 197 3.25 -6.12 18.48
C ILE A 197 2.33 -4.91 18.72
N ASP A 198 1.18 -5.11 19.40
CA ASP A 198 0.18 -4.06 19.69
C ASP A 198 0.54 -3.18 20.90
N ARG A 199 1.79 -3.07 21.24
CA ARG A 199 2.23 -1.82 21.91
C ARG A 199 2.18 -0.66 20.91
N GLN A 200 1.00 -0.52 20.24
CA GLN A 200 0.65 0.68 19.46
C GLN A 200 0.64 1.95 20.34
N ASP A 201 0.69 1.76 21.66
CA ASP A 201 0.88 2.81 22.65
C ASP A 201 2.35 3.17 22.89
N ASP A 202 3.29 2.67 22.07
CA ASP A 202 4.64 3.20 22.10
C ASP A 202 4.58 4.66 21.60
N PRO A 203 4.75 5.66 22.48
CA PRO A 203 4.60 7.07 22.12
C PRO A 203 5.55 7.50 21.01
N TYR A 204 6.61 6.70 20.75
CA TYR A 204 7.56 6.92 19.66
C TYR A 204 7.04 6.45 18.29
N MET A 205 5.93 5.69 18.22
CA MET A 205 5.35 5.20 16.97
C MET A 205 4.23 6.10 16.44
N GLN A 206 3.68 7.00 17.25
CA GLN A 206 2.52 7.81 16.86
C GLN A 206 2.90 9.13 16.19
N ASP A 207 3.94 9.80 16.67
CA ASP A 207 4.36 11.11 16.15
C ASP A 207 5.89 11.21 16.15
N PHE A 208 6.50 10.89 15.02
CA PHE A 208 7.94 10.93 14.89
C PHE A 208 8.39 12.11 14.01
N GLU A 209 9.14 13.05 14.58
CA GLU A 209 9.84 14.10 13.82
C GLU A 209 11.21 13.61 13.37
N LEU A 210 11.38 13.42 12.06
CA LEU A 210 12.70 13.11 11.52
C LEU A 210 13.62 14.33 11.67
N PRO A 211 14.88 14.17 12.10
CA PRO A 211 15.83 15.27 12.26
C PRO A 211 16.04 16.14 11.03
N MET A 212 15.73 15.61 9.84
CA MET A 212 15.92 16.30 8.56
C MET A 212 14.58 16.62 7.84
N SER A 213 13.44 16.37 8.45
CA SER A 213 12.13 16.73 7.92
C SER A 213 11.51 17.88 8.68
N LYS A 214 10.95 18.87 7.96
CA LYS A 214 10.11 19.91 8.56
C LYS A 214 8.68 19.36 8.74
N GLY A 215 8.45 18.44 9.66
CA GLY A 215 7.12 17.92 9.96
C GLY A 215 7.10 16.55 10.59
N LYS A 216 6.00 16.20 11.22
CA LYS A 216 5.77 14.90 11.84
C LYS A 216 5.79 13.80 10.79
N HIS A 217 6.57 12.75 11.04
CA HIS A 217 6.60 11.56 10.20
C HIS A 217 5.71 10.48 10.84
N THR A 218 4.60 10.17 10.19
CA THR A 218 3.79 9.01 10.56
C THR A 218 4.33 7.76 9.86
N PHE A 219 4.50 6.67 10.59
CA PHE A 219 4.92 5.39 10.02
C PHE A 219 3.89 4.90 9.00
N ASP A 220 4.35 4.67 7.78
CA ASP A 220 3.52 4.08 6.73
C ASP A 220 3.41 2.54 6.86
N CYS A 221 2.68 1.90 5.94
CA CYS A 221 2.49 0.45 5.97
C CYS A 221 3.79 -0.34 5.85
N LEU A 222 4.78 0.17 5.11
CA LEU A 222 6.08 -0.51 4.93
C LEU A 222 6.95 -0.37 6.19
N ASP A 223 6.94 0.79 6.86
CA ASP A 223 7.64 0.99 8.13
C ASP A 223 7.12 0.03 9.20
N LYS A 224 5.79 -0.12 9.29
CA LYS A 224 5.15 -1.09 10.18
C LYS A 224 5.55 -2.52 9.86
N CYS A 225 5.68 -2.88 8.58
CA CYS A 225 6.17 -4.19 8.17
C CYS A 225 7.59 -4.44 8.65
N TYR A 226 8.51 -3.49 8.48
CA TYR A 226 9.89 -3.64 8.94
C TYR A 226 9.98 -3.77 10.47
N TYR A 227 9.19 -3.00 11.20
CA TYR A 227 9.09 -3.13 12.65
C TYR A 227 8.65 -4.56 13.05
N ASN A 228 7.56 -5.03 12.45
CA ASN A 228 7.04 -6.36 12.73
C ASN A 228 8.01 -7.47 12.32
N LEU A 229 8.66 -7.37 11.16
CA LEU A 229 9.68 -8.34 10.76
C LEU A 229 10.85 -8.38 11.72
N SER A 230 11.38 -7.23 12.13
CA SER A 230 12.49 -7.16 13.08
C SER A 230 12.13 -7.83 14.40
N THR A 231 10.93 -7.54 14.92
CA THR A 231 10.43 -8.12 16.16
C THR A 231 10.22 -9.62 16.05
N LEU A 232 9.52 -10.07 15.00
CA LEU A 232 9.16 -11.48 14.80
C LEU A 232 10.39 -12.37 14.55
N ARG A 233 11.31 -11.95 13.66
CA ARG A 233 12.53 -12.71 13.39
C ARG A 233 13.46 -12.77 14.61
N SER A 234 13.53 -11.69 15.40
CA SER A 234 14.26 -11.71 16.69
C SER A 234 13.64 -12.68 17.69
N ALA A 235 12.36 -12.99 17.53
CA ALA A 235 11.62 -13.98 18.32
C ALA A 235 11.74 -15.42 17.79
N GLY A 236 12.43 -15.64 16.69
CA GLY A 236 12.49 -16.95 16.04
C GLY A 236 11.21 -17.29 15.27
N ILE A 237 10.49 -16.31 14.77
CA ILE A 237 9.24 -16.51 14.02
C ILE A 237 9.49 -16.18 12.55
N PRO A 238 9.43 -17.19 11.64
CA PRO A 238 9.59 -16.96 10.21
C PRO A 238 8.48 -16.06 9.66
N CYS A 239 8.88 -15.00 8.99
CA CYS A 239 7.94 -14.00 8.44
C CYS A 239 8.52 -13.31 7.21
N ALA A 240 7.64 -12.74 6.41
CA ALA A 240 7.96 -12.02 5.18
C ALA A 240 7.11 -10.76 5.02
N ILE A 241 7.45 -9.95 4.02
CA ILE A 241 6.64 -8.82 3.56
C ILE A 241 6.05 -9.19 2.20
N ASP A 242 4.72 -9.12 2.12
CA ASP A 242 4.00 -9.22 0.87
C ASP A 242 3.45 -7.84 0.47
N TYR A 243 3.32 -7.60 -0.84
CA TYR A 243 2.83 -6.32 -1.32
C TYR A 243 2.14 -6.41 -2.68
N VAL A 244 1.23 -5.48 -2.92
CA VAL A 244 0.64 -5.23 -4.25
C VAL A 244 1.35 -4.03 -4.86
N PRO A 245 2.06 -4.19 -6.00
CA PRO A 245 2.80 -3.09 -6.62
C PRO A 245 1.90 -1.98 -7.16
N ALA A 246 0.70 -2.31 -7.60
CA ALA A 246 -0.34 -1.37 -7.98
C ALA A 246 -1.71 -2.06 -7.88
N TRP A 247 -2.63 -1.47 -7.12
CA TRP A 247 -3.99 -1.97 -7.02
C TRP A 247 -4.76 -1.74 -8.32
N PRO A 248 -5.46 -2.74 -8.84
CA PRO A 248 -6.32 -2.54 -10.02
C PRO A 248 -7.64 -1.81 -9.71
N THR A 249 -8.07 -1.75 -8.45
CA THR A 249 -9.39 -1.23 -8.05
C THR A 249 -9.33 0.05 -7.21
N ARG A 250 -8.17 0.45 -6.77
CA ARG A 250 -7.91 1.67 -5.97
C ARG A 250 -6.53 2.21 -6.29
N ASN A 251 -6.23 3.44 -5.89
CA ASN A 251 -4.93 4.04 -6.10
C ASN A 251 -3.87 3.51 -5.11
N GLY A 252 -2.62 3.64 -5.50
CA GLY A 252 -1.46 3.33 -4.68
C GLY A 252 -1.06 1.87 -4.66
N THR A 253 -0.10 1.59 -3.79
CA THR A 253 0.48 0.29 -3.45
C THR A 253 0.18 -0.02 -1.99
N HIS A 254 0.38 -1.26 -1.56
CA HIS A 254 0.22 -1.62 -0.15
C HIS A 254 1.16 -2.73 0.24
N TYR A 255 1.75 -2.64 1.42
CA TYR A 255 2.64 -3.61 2.03
C TYR A 255 2.03 -4.13 3.32
N TRP A 256 2.19 -5.44 3.58
CA TRP A 256 1.81 -6.07 4.83
C TRP A 256 2.78 -7.20 5.18
N TRP A 257 2.90 -7.47 6.46
CA TRP A 257 3.70 -8.59 6.94
C TRP A 257 2.86 -9.87 6.98
N VAL A 258 3.51 -10.99 6.77
CA VAL A 258 2.90 -12.33 6.82
C VAL A 258 3.73 -13.26 7.68
N LEU A 259 3.05 -14.10 8.45
CA LEU A 259 3.68 -15.25 9.07
C LEU A 259 3.81 -16.35 8.02
N ILE A 260 4.96 -16.99 7.98
CA ILE A 260 5.14 -18.20 7.19
C ILE A 260 4.68 -19.36 8.07
N ASP A 261 3.59 -20.00 7.68
CA ASP A 261 2.98 -21.08 8.44
C ASP A 261 3.10 -22.38 7.65
N PRO A 262 3.80 -23.42 8.17
CA PRO A 262 3.90 -24.72 7.52
C PRO A 262 2.54 -25.40 7.32
N LEU A 263 1.53 -25.02 8.12
CA LEU A 263 0.17 -25.53 8.03
C LEU A 263 -0.70 -24.77 7.02
N CYS A 264 -0.09 -23.87 6.20
CA CYS A 264 -0.77 -23.11 5.15
C CYS A 264 -1.94 -22.22 5.62
N MET A 265 -1.93 -21.78 6.86
CA MET A 265 -2.90 -20.82 7.34
C MET A 265 -2.43 -19.39 7.04
N HIS A 266 -2.67 -18.97 5.82
CA HIS A 266 -2.34 -17.62 5.37
C HIS A 266 -3.03 -16.59 6.27
N ASN A 267 -2.27 -15.66 6.82
CA ASN A 267 -2.83 -14.43 7.35
C ASN A 267 -3.41 -13.64 6.17
N THR A 268 -4.63 -13.99 5.81
CA THR A 268 -5.38 -13.19 4.87
C THR A 268 -5.54 -11.83 5.51
N TYR A 269 -4.86 -10.83 4.95
CA TYR A 269 -5.10 -9.45 5.26
C TYR A 269 -6.61 -9.19 5.20
N SER A 270 -7.19 -8.76 6.32
CA SER A 270 -8.64 -8.69 6.53
C SER A 270 -9.36 -7.58 5.75
N ASP A 271 -8.67 -6.81 4.91
CA ASP A 271 -9.29 -5.84 3.99
C ASP A 271 -9.96 -6.51 2.78
N THR A 272 -10.22 -7.81 2.89
CA THR A 272 -10.56 -8.69 1.79
C THR A 272 -12.03 -9.04 1.70
N GLN A 273 -12.90 -8.06 1.71
CA GLN A 273 -14.29 -8.37 1.26
C GLN A 273 -14.39 -8.62 -0.26
N ASN A 274 -13.33 -8.58 -0.98
CA ASN A 274 -13.13 -9.07 -2.36
C ASN A 274 -11.79 -8.55 -2.92
N PRO A 275 -10.64 -9.12 -2.58
CA PRO A 275 -9.36 -8.62 -3.05
C PRO A 275 -9.24 -8.90 -4.54
N ARG A 276 -9.31 -7.87 -5.36
CA ARG A 276 -8.86 -7.92 -6.74
C ARG A 276 -7.42 -7.43 -6.75
N ALA A 277 -6.47 -8.32 -6.77
CA ALA A 277 -5.06 -8.02 -6.95
C ALA A 277 -4.62 -8.51 -8.33
N ALA A 278 -3.87 -7.70 -9.04
CA ALA A 278 -3.26 -8.10 -10.31
C ALA A 278 -2.06 -9.01 -10.09
N LYS A 279 -1.22 -8.60 -9.13
CA LYS A 279 -0.06 -9.33 -8.63
C LYS A 279 0.11 -9.05 -7.15
N VAL A 280 0.54 -10.09 -6.41
CA VAL A 280 1.05 -10.01 -5.05
C VAL A 280 2.46 -10.55 -5.07
N LEU A 281 3.42 -9.77 -4.58
CA LEU A 281 4.82 -10.11 -4.56
C LEU A 281 5.29 -10.21 -3.12
N ARG A 282 6.12 -11.23 -2.82
CA ARG A 282 6.79 -11.44 -1.53
C ARG A 282 8.23 -11.00 -1.64
N GLN A 283 8.68 -10.16 -0.72
CA GLN A 283 10.09 -9.83 -0.60
C GLN A 283 10.85 -11.06 -0.07
N THR A 284 11.95 -11.41 -0.76
CA THR A 284 12.79 -12.58 -0.48
C THR A 284 14.25 -12.17 -0.35
N TYR A 285 15.05 -13.03 0.26
CA TYR A 285 16.50 -12.94 0.22
C TYR A 285 17.06 -13.64 -1.03
N SER A 286 16.42 -14.73 -1.45
CA SER A 286 16.77 -15.47 -2.66
C SER A 286 16.46 -14.73 -3.94
N HIS A 287 17.22 -15.07 -4.98
CA HIS A 287 17.01 -14.55 -6.33
C HIS A 287 15.85 -15.24 -7.05
N HIS A 288 15.06 -14.43 -7.73
CA HIS A 288 14.01 -14.86 -8.67
C HIS A 288 14.31 -14.37 -10.10
N PRO A 289 13.75 -15.04 -11.11
CA PRO A 289 13.97 -14.68 -12.50
C PRO A 289 13.57 -13.24 -12.81
N VAL A 290 14.48 -12.49 -13.43
CA VAL A 290 14.24 -11.13 -13.94
C VAL A 290 14.36 -11.09 -15.46
N PRO A 291 13.72 -10.11 -16.15
CA PRO A 291 13.87 -9.96 -17.59
C PRO A 291 15.30 -9.54 -17.92
N ARG A 292 15.89 -10.20 -18.94
CA ARG A 292 17.21 -9.84 -19.47
C ARG A 292 17.03 -8.97 -20.71
N PRO A 293 17.45 -7.69 -20.68
CA PRO A 293 17.22 -6.77 -21.78
C PRO A 293 17.87 -7.25 -23.08
N GLY A 294 17.21 -7.01 -24.20
CA GLY A 294 17.80 -7.10 -25.51
C GLY A 294 18.70 -5.90 -25.78
N LYS A 295 19.34 -5.87 -26.97
CA LYS A 295 20.13 -4.70 -27.39
C LYS A 295 19.23 -3.47 -27.50
N ASN A 296 19.52 -2.42 -26.73
CA ASN A 296 18.73 -1.18 -26.65
C ASN A 296 17.28 -1.35 -26.20
N GLU A 297 16.97 -2.39 -25.44
CA GLU A 297 15.65 -2.60 -24.83
C GLU A 297 15.61 -2.02 -23.42
N TYR A 298 14.66 -1.12 -23.16
CA TYR A 298 14.38 -0.59 -21.84
C TYR A 298 13.54 -1.60 -21.04
N ILE A 299 13.95 -1.86 -19.81
CA ILE A 299 13.20 -2.64 -18.81
C ILE A 299 12.94 -1.74 -17.61
N PRO A 300 11.70 -1.57 -17.16
CA PRO A 300 11.42 -0.81 -15.93
C PRO A 300 12.15 -1.38 -14.72
N GLU A 301 12.70 -0.49 -13.88
CA GLU A 301 13.56 -0.85 -12.76
C GLU A 301 12.88 -1.84 -11.78
N GLN A 302 11.58 -1.69 -11.55
CA GLN A 302 10.84 -2.59 -10.67
C GLN A 302 10.90 -4.07 -11.08
N PHE A 303 11.11 -4.37 -12.36
CA PHE A 303 11.24 -5.76 -12.84
C PHE A 303 12.69 -6.27 -12.82
N LEU A 304 13.66 -5.40 -12.56
CA LEU A 304 15.06 -5.78 -12.42
C LEU A 304 15.44 -6.19 -11.00
N ASN A 305 14.54 -6.00 -10.03
CA ASN A 305 14.74 -6.46 -8.66
C ASN A 305 14.53 -7.98 -8.59
N PRO A 306 15.59 -8.79 -8.33
CA PRO A 306 15.47 -10.24 -8.25
C PRO A 306 14.87 -10.75 -6.93
N PHE A 307 14.70 -9.88 -5.94
CA PHE A 307 14.28 -10.25 -4.59
C PHE A 307 12.76 -10.20 -4.39
N ASN A 308 12.02 -10.61 -5.43
CA ASN A 308 10.56 -10.65 -5.42
C ASN A 308 10.05 -11.98 -5.95
N LYS A 309 9.38 -12.74 -5.09
CA LYS A 309 8.64 -13.96 -5.44
C LYS A 309 7.19 -13.61 -5.76
N ASP A 310 6.66 -14.12 -6.85
CA ASP A 310 5.22 -14.05 -7.15
C ASP A 310 4.46 -15.02 -6.25
N VAL A 311 3.57 -14.48 -5.42
CA VAL A 311 2.69 -15.24 -4.50
C VAL A 311 1.22 -14.93 -4.76
N THR A 312 0.88 -14.44 -5.94
CA THR A 312 -0.49 -14.02 -6.30
C THR A 312 -1.52 -15.13 -6.07
N ALA A 313 -1.15 -16.37 -6.41
CA ALA A 313 -2.03 -17.53 -6.25
C ALA A 313 -2.35 -17.87 -4.78
N GLU A 314 -1.53 -17.41 -3.83
CA GLU A 314 -1.79 -17.58 -2.39
C GLU A 314 -2.94 -16.67 -1.92
N TYR A 315 -3.27 -15.60 -2.65
CA TYR A 315 -4.24 -14.58 -2.24
C TYR A 315 -5.52 -14.54 -3.06
N VAL A 316 -5.42 -14.72 -4.38
CA VAL A 316 -6.54 -14.57 -5.30
C VAL A 316 -6.56 -15.70 -6.34
N LYS A 317 -7.73 -15.93 -6.93
CA LYS A 317 -7.83 -16.83 -8.08
C LYS A 317 -7.05 -16.25 -9.25
N VAL A 318 -6.18 -17.07 -9.86
CA VAL A 318 -5.31 -16.68 -10.96
C VAL A 318 -5.61 -17.44 -12.24
N SER A 319 -5.15 -16.90 -13.36
CA SER A 319 -5.10 -17.58 -14.67
C SER A 319 -3.90 -17.11 -15.47
N ASP A 320 -3.40 -17.98 -16.31
CA ASP A 320 -2.41 -17.61 -17.32
C ASP A 320 -3.08 -16.84 -18.46
N VAL A 321 -2.45 -15.72 -18.87
CA VAL A 321 -2.92 -14.88 -19.96
C VAL A 321 -1.95 -14.96 -21.13
N LYS A 322 -2.43 -15.46 -22.28
CA LYS A 322 -1.64 -15.56 -23.50
C LYS A 322 -2.10 -14.53 -24.52
N LEU A 323 -1.17 -13.66 -24.95
CA LEU A 323 -1.44 -12.57 -25.88
C LEU A 323 -0.51 -12.59 -27.09
N SER A 324 -0.97 -12.00 -28.19
CA SER A 324 -0.21 -11.87 -29.45
C SER A 324 0.40 -10.48 -29.57
N PHE A 325 1.68 -10.44 -29.97
CA PHE A 325 2.46 -9.23 -30.19
C PHE A 325 3.19 -9.30 -31.56
N PRO A 326 2.47 -9.47 -32.67
CA PRO A 326 3.09 -9.80 -33.96
C PRO A 326 3.95 -8.69 -34.56
N LEU A 327 3.69 -7.44 -34.20
CA LEU A 327 4.39 -6.26 -34.76
C LEU A 327 5.51 -5.71 -33.86
N PHE A 328 5.77 -6.34 -32.71
CA PHE A 328 6.73 -5.83 -31.74
C PHE A 328 8.08 -6.53 -31.88
N ARG A 329 9.15 -5.73 -31.93
CA ARG A 329 10.55 -6.20 -32.00
C ARG A 329 11.20 -6.37 -30.62
N GLN A 330 10.53 -5.91 -29.56
CA GLN A 330 10.95 -6.04 -28.18
C GLN A 330 10.96 -7.52 -27.78
N ARG A 331 11.84 -7.87 -26.86
CA ARG A 331 11.90 -9.22 -26.29
C ARG A 331 10.88 -9.44 -25.18
N HIS A 332 10.41 -8.34 -24.57
CA HIS A 332 9.50 -8.37 -23.43
C HIS A 332 8.25 -7.54 -23.71
N ALA A 333 7.14 -8.06 -23.22
CA ALA A 333 5.85 -7.39 -23.13
C ALA A 333 5.43 -7.32 -21.68
N TYR A 334 4.49 -6.41 -21.38
CA TYR A 334 4.02 -6.17 -20.02
C TYR A 334 2.51 -6.13 -19.99
N LEU A 335 1.93 -6.46 -18.84
CA LEU A 335 0.55 -6.16 -18.49
C LEU A 335 0.53 -5.04 -17.45
N ALA A 336 -0.26 -4.01 -17.73
CA ALA A 336 -0.44 -2.85 -16.86
C ALA A 336 -1.86 -2.81 -16.30
N VAL A 337 -2.01 -2.29 -15.09
CA VAL A 337 -3.29 -1.93 -14.47
C VAL A 337 -3.41 -0.41 -14.38
N PHE A 338 -4.65 0.10 -14.32
CA PHE A 338 -4.88 1.53 -14.17
C PHE A 338 -4.79 1.90 -12.67
N ASN A 339 -3.84 2.75 -12.34
CA ASN A 339 -3.57 3.15 -10.96
C ASN A 339 -3.01 4.58 -10.96
N GLU A 340 -3.48 5.44 -10.05
CA GLU A 340 -3.08 6.85 -9.98
C GLU A 340 -3.18 7.55 -11.34
N MET A 341 -4.34 7.41 -11.98
CA MET A 341 -4.69 8.01 -13.28
C MET A 341 -3.72 7.66 -14.43
N SER A 342 -2.99 6.56 -14.32
CA SER A 342 -2.05 6.10 -15.34
C SER A 342 -1.98 4.56 -15.41
N TRP A 343 -1.44 4.04 -16.49
CA TRP A 343 -1.20 2.61 -16.64
C TRP A 343 0.14 2.24 -15.99
N LYS A 344 0.09 1.38 -14.97
CA LYS A 344 1.25 0.89 -14.21
C LYS A 344 1.52 -0.57 -14.58
N PRO A 345 2.65 -0.90 -15.20
CA PRO A 345 3.02 -2.29 -15.46
C PRO A 345 3.19 -3.09 -14.17
N VAL A 346 2.56 -4.26 -14.10
CA VAL A 346 2.57 -5.14 -12.92
C VAL A 346 3.11 -6.53 -13.20
N ALA A 347 3.20 -6.93 -14.47
CA ALA A 347 3.73 -8.21 -14.89
C ALA A 347 4.49 -8.07 -16.19
N TRP A 348 5.50 -8.93 -16.39
CA TRP A 348 6.26 -9.04 -17.61
C TRP A 348 6.25 -10.46 -18.17
N ALA A 349 6.45 -10.59 -19.48
CA ALA A 349 6.61 -11.87 -20.13
C ALA A 349 7.53 -11.74 -21.35
N LYS A 350 8.29 -12.81 -21.64
CA LYS A 350 9.14 -12.87 -22.82
C LYS A 350 8.29 -13.15 -24.06
N ILE A 351 8.50 -12.35 -25.11
CA ILE A 351 7.88 -12.58 -26.43
C ILE A 351 8.66 -13.69 -27.14
N ARG A 352 7.94 -14.77 -27.53
CA ARG A 352 8.46 -15.88 -28.30
C ARG A 352 7.51 -16.16 -29.47
N GLY A 353 8.00 -16.14 -30.70
CA GLY A 353 7.16 -16.35 -31.89
C GLY A 353 5.97 -15.38 -31.97
N GLY A 354 6.17 -14.10 -31.59
CA GLY A 354 5.13 -13.08 -31.56
C GLY A 354 4.04 -13.27 -30.50
N ARG A 355 4.28 -14.11 -29.49
CA ARG A 355 3.35 -14.37 -28.38
C ARG A 355 4.05 -14.24 -27.03
N ALA A 356 3.31 -13.78 -26.02
CA ALA A 356 3.74 -13.71 -24.63
C ALA A 356 2.76 -14.43 -23.72
N LEU A 357 3.27 -15.15 -22.72
CA LEU A 357 2.49 -15.85 -21.71
C LEU A 357 2.76 -15.20 -20.34
N PHE A 358 1.76 -14.52 -19.79
CA PHE A 358 1.78 -13.95 -18.45
C PHE A 358 1.17 -14.97 -17.49
N LYS A 359 1.98 -15.47 -16.58
CA LYS A 359 1.56 -16.51 -15.64
C LYS A 359 0.82 -15.93 -14.44
N GLU A 360 -0.10 -16.69 -13.89
CA GLU A 360 -0.75 -16.43 -12.60
C GLU A 360 -1.28 -15.01 -12.43
N MET A 361 -1.96 -14.49 -13.46
CA MET A 361 -2.59 -13.17 -13.40
C MET A 361 -3.87 -13.23 -12.58
N GLY A 362 -4.05 -12.24 -11.67
CA GLY A 362 -5.26 -12.16 -10.84
C GLY A 362 -6.51 -11.94 -11.67
N ARG A 363 -7.59 -12.69 -11.35
CA ARG A 363 -8.86 -12.61 -12.07
C ARG A 363 -9.69 -11.40 -11.67
N SER A 364 -10.73 -11.09 -12.45
CA SER A 364 -11.63 -9.94 -12.28
C SER A 364 -10.91 -8.59 -12.33
N VAL A 365 -9.92 -8.47 -13.23
CA VAL A 365 -9.05 -7.30 -13.42
C VAL A 365 -8.98 -6.92 -14.89
N VAL A 366 -8.98 -5.61 -15.15
CA VAL A 366 -8.70 -5.05 -16.49
C VAL A 366 -7.20 -4.82 -16.63
N TYR A 367 -6.60 -5.41 -17.65
CA TYR A 367 -5.22 -5.28 -18.02
C TYR A 367 -5.05 -4.58 -19.36
N LEU A 368 -4.08 -3.67 -19.47
CA LEU A 368 -3.62 -3.14 -20.74
C LEU A 368 -2.34 -3.87 -21.16
N PRO A 369 -2.31 -4.53 -22.33
CA PRO A 369 -1.07 -5.00 -22.92
C PRO A 369 -0.21 -3.81 -23.35
N VAL A 370 1.05 -3.77 -22.91
CA VAL A 370 1.96 -2.64 -23.18
C VAL A 370 3.35 -3.13 -23.54
N CYS A 371 4.09 -2.28 -24.25
CA CYS A 371 5.50 -2.41 -24.53
C CYS A 371 6.20 -1.07 -24.28
N TYR A 372 7.53 -1.07 -24.19
CA TYR A 372 8.31 0.16 -24.10
C TYR A 372 8.98 0.47 -25.44
N LYS A 373 8.86 1.72 -25.89
CA LYS A 373 9.67 2.31 -26.97
C LYS A 373 10.64 3.30 -26.32
N LYS A 374 11.90 2.91 -26.21
CA LYS A 374 12.83 3.54 -25.26
C LYS A 374 12.22 3.48 -23.86
N GLU A 375 12.10 4.59 -23.14
CA GLU A 375 11.48 4.71 -21.81
C GLU A 375 9.97 5.00 -21.85
N GLN A 376 9.41 5.22 -23.04
CA GLN A 376 7.99 5.56 -23.19
C GLN A 376 7.13 4.30 -23.21
N LEU A 377 6.15 4.23 -22.30
CA LEU A 377 5.11 3.21 -22.28
C LEU A 377 4.17 3.39 -23.47
N CYS A 378 3.97 2.34 -24.25
CA CYS A 378 3.09 2.33 -25.40
C CYS A 378 2.09 1.18 -25.30
N SER A 379 0.82 1.46 -25.62
CA SER A 379 -0.17 0.41 -25.76
C SER A 379 0.21 -0.57 -26.88
N ALA A 380 0.04 -1.85 -26.60
CA ALA A 380 0.26 -2.94 -27.57
C ALA A 380 -1.08 -3.53 -28.11
N GLY A 381 -2.19 -3.01 -27.66
CA GLY A 381 -3.54 -3.44 -28.04
C GLY A 381 -4.59 -2.73 -27.21
N ASN A 382 -5.83 -3.19 -27.28
CA ASN A 382 -6.88 -2.74 -26.40
C ASN A 382 -6.82 -3.44 -25.03
N PRO A 383 -7.42 -2.86 -23.98
CA PRO A 383 -7.48 -3.49 -22.67
C PRO A 383 -8.23 -4.82 -22.73
N ILE A 384 -7.83 -5.74 -21.88
CA ILE A 384 -8.52 -7.02 -21.69
C ILE A 384 -9.09 -7.12 -20.29
N LEU A 385 -10.29 -7.61 -20.15
CA LEU A 385 -10.86 -8.04 -18.88
C LEU A 385 -10.58 -9.53 -18.70
N LEU A 386 -9.76 -9.89 -17.72
CA LEU A 386 -9.64 -11.27 -17.24
C LEU A 386 -10.79 -11.53 -16.25
N LYS A 387 -11.80 -12.28 -16.69
CA LYS A 387 -13.01 -12.54 -15.89
C LYS A 387 -12.78 -13.47 -14.70
N SER A 388 -13.78 -13.56 -13.84
CA SER A 388 -13.76 -14.44 -12.64
C SER A 388 -13.68 -15.94 -12.99
N ASP A 389 -14.15 -16.35 -14.16
CA ASP A 389 -14.07 -17.72 -14.69
C ASP A 389 -12.70 -18.04 -15.32
N GLY A 390 -11.83 -17.04 -15.51
CA GLY A 390 -10.51 -17.16 -16.13
C GLY A 390 -10.50 -16.92 -17.63
N SER A 391 -11.64 -16.67 -18.25
CA SER A 391 -11.72 -16.26 -19.66
C SER A 391 -11.32 -14.79 -19.83
N THR A 392 -10.88 -14.41 -21.03
CA THR A 392 -10.52 -13.03 -21.38
C THR A 392 -11.51 -12.43 -22.38
N VAL A 393 -11.83 -11.16 -22.19
CA VAL A 393 -12.61 -10.37 -23.14
C VAL A 393 -11.84 -9.11 -23.46
N GLU A 394 -11.61 -8.83 -24.74
CA GLU A 394 -11.02 -7.57 -25.18
C GLU A 394 -12.09 -6.46 -25.16
N LEU A 395 -11.74 -5.31 -24.58
CA LEU A 395 -12.62 -4.15 -24.46
C LEU A 395 -12.46 -3.25 -25.68
N ASN A 396 -13.17 -3.61 -26.75
CA ASN A 396 -13.12 -2.91 -28.03
C ASN A 396 -14.35 -2.03 -28.21
N PRO A 397 -14.20 -0.75 -28.62
CA PRO A 397 -15.32 0.08 -29.03
C PRO A 397 -16.07 -0.56 -30.22
N LYS A 398 -17.37 -0.73 -30.06
CA LYS A 398 -18.29 -1.24 -31.11
C LYS A 398 -18.99 -0.10 -31.85
N SER A 399 -19.64 -0.40 -32.95
CA SER A 399 -20.47 0.57 -33.71
C SER A 399 -21.77 0.93 -32.99
N GLU A 400 -22.28 0.03 -32.15
CA GLU A 400 -23.45 0.25 -31.30
C GLU A 400 -23.23 1.41 -30.34
N ARG A 401 -24.27 2.26 -30.18
CA ARG A 401 -24.19 3.48 -29.35
C ARG A 401 -25.24 3.45 -28.26
N PHE A 402 -24.90 4.04 -27.11
CA PHE A 402 -25.80 4.19 -25.98
C PHE A 402 -25.58 5.51 -25.27
N SER A 403 -26.52 5.86 -24.39
CA SER A 403 -26.41 7.03 -23.48
C SER A 403 -26.16 6.55 -22.07
N LEU A 404 -25.37 7.31 -21.29
CA LEU A 404 -25.00 6.97 -19.93
C LEU A 404 -25.09 8.17 -19.00
N THR A 405 -25.74 7.97 -17.85
CA THR A 405 -25.75 8.94 -16.75
C THR A 405 -24.69 8.58 -15.72
N LEU A 406 -23.79 9.52 -15.41
CA LEU A 406 -22.70 9.37 -14.46
C LEU A 406 -22.94 10.27 -13.24
N THR A 407 -22.89 9.69 -12.05
CA THR A 407 -23.03 10.40 -10.77
C THR A 407 -21.73 10.47 -9.99
N ARG A 408 -20.71 9.70 -10.39
CA ARG A 408 -19.41 9.62 -9.71
C ARG A 408 -18.29 9.27 -10.70
N LYS A 409 -17.06 9.69 -10.35
CA LYS A 409 -15.84 9.36 -11.11
C LYS A 409 -14.97 8.27 -10.45
N TYR A 410 -15.33 7.85 -9.23
CA TYR A 410 -14.65 6.83 -8.44
C TYR A 410 -15.66 5.97 -7.67
N PRO A 411 -15.45 4.65 -7.53
CA PRO A 411 -16.41 3.77 -6.88
C PRO A 411 -16.54 4.07 -5.38
N LEU A 412 -17.74 3.88 -4.85
CA LEU A 412 -17.95 3.83 -3.40
C LEU A 412 -17.56 2.47 -2.85
N THR A 413 -16.72 2.48 -1.81
CA THR A 413 -16.48 1.28 -1.00
C THR A 413 -17.59 1.12 0.04
N TYR A 414 -17.78 -0.09 0.56
CA TYR A 414 -18.76 -0.34 1.63
C TYR A 414 -18.53 0.57 2.85
N SER A 415 -17.28 0.76 3.25
CA SER A 415 -16.95 1.66 4.36
C SER A 415 -17.38 3.11 4.12
N LYS A 416 -17.21 3.62 2.89
CA LYS A 416 -17.64 4.98 2.53
C LYS A 416 -19.17 5.13 2.53
N THR A 417 -19.94 4.09 2.20
CA THR A 417 -21.40 4.16 2.29
C THR A 417 -21.91 4.36 3.72
N GLN A 418 -21.11 3.99 4.73
CA GLN A 418 -21.47 4.23 6.13
C GLN A 418 -21.42 5.72 6.49
N TRP A 419 -20.61 6.52 5.80
CA TRP A 419 -20.52 7.97 6.05
C TRP A 419 -21.86 8.67 5.81
N SER A 420 -22.54 8.32 4.71
CA SER A 420 -23.89 8.83 4.44
C SER A 420 -24.92 8.26 5.44
N ARG A 421 -24.85 6.95 5.73
CA ARG A 421 -25.79 6.30 6.66
C ARG A 421 -25.76 6.86 8.07
N ASN A 422 -24.65 7.45 8.51
CA ASN A 422 -24.56 8.13 9.80
C ASN A 422 -25.42 9.41 9.87
N MET A 423 -25.87 9.93 8.71
CA MET A 423 -26.80 11.06 8.64
C MET A 423 -28.27 10.65 8.74
N LEU A 424 -28.58 9.34 8.69
CA LEU A 424 -29.94 8.86 8.82
C LEU A 424 -30.51 9.23 10.20
N ASP A 425 -31.75 9.70 10.22
CA ASP A 425 -32.48 10.18 11.38
C ASP A 425 -31.90 11.45 12.06
N CYS A 426 -30.89 12.09 11.45
CA CYS A 426 -30.53 13.44 11.82
C CYS A 426 -31.63 14.42 11.44
N ARG A 427 -31.74 15.51 12.20
CA ARG A 427 -32.70 16.59 11.93
C ARG A 427 -32.07 17.96 12.10
N PHE A 428 -32.55 18.91 11.34
CA PHE A 428 -32.24 20.32 11.53
C PHE A 428 -33.27 20.95 12.45
N GLU A 429 -32.78 21.72 13.41
CA GLU A 429 -33.60 22.42 14.41
C GLU A 429 -33.18 23.89 14.50
N ALA A 430 -34.15 24.75 14.78
CA ALA A 430 -33.95 26.15 15.06
C ALA A 430 -34.49 26.51 16.45
N GLY A 431 -33.85 27.45 17.15
CA GLY A 431 -34.23 27.90 18.50
C GLY A 431 -33.73 29.30 18.80
N ASP A 432 -34.30 29.94 19.81
CA ASP A 432 -33.94 31.30 20.20
C ASP A 432 -32.65 31.35 21.04
N ASP A 433 -32.22 30.24 21.58
CA ASP A 433 -30.98 30.14 22.33
C ASP A 433 -30.26 28.79 22.09
N SER A 434 -29.03 28.70 22.54
CA SER A 434 -28.18 27.51 22.37
C SER A 434 -28.55 26.31 23.25
N THR A 435 -29.58 26.41 24.12
CA THR A 435 -30.08 25.27 24.91
C THR A 435 -31.06 24.44 24.09
N PHE A 436 -31.71 25.03 23.09
CA PHE A 436 -32.72 24.40 22.24
C PHE A 436 -33.85 23.73 22.99
N ARG A 437 -34.26 24.27 24.18
CA ARG A 437 -35.35 23.72 24.98
C ARG A 437 -36.67 23.77 24.23
N ASP A 438 -36.92 24.89 23.55
CA ASP A 438 -38.13 25.15 22.76
C ASP A 438 -37.75 25.23 21.25
N SER A 439 -37.12 24.15 20.75
CA SER A 439 -36.68 24.11 19.35
C SER A 439 -37.80 23.73 18.37
N THR A 440 -37.72 24.31 17.18
CA THR A 440 -38.59 23.95 16.05
C THR A 440 -37.82 23.01 15.12
N VAL A 441 -38.38 21.81 14.84
CA VAL A 441 -37.83 20.92 13.83
C VAL A 441 -38.11 21.48 12.44
N VAL A 442 -37.05 21.68 11.67
CA VAL A 442 -37.08 22.26 10.33
C VAL A 442 -37.12 21.19 9.25
N PHE A 443 -36.30 20.17 9.40
CA PHE A 443 -36.16 19.10 8.42
C PHE A 443 -35.63 17.83 9.07
N HIS A 444 -36.09 16.66 8.60
CA HIS A 444 -35.65 15.33 9.04
C HIS A 444 -35.00 14.58 7.87
N ILE A 445 -33.80 14.09 8.07
CA ILE A 445 -33.04 13.34 7.06
C ILE A 445 -33.49 11.86 7.08
N SER A 446 -34.54 11.55 6.34
CA SER A 446 -35.05 10.17 6.20
C SER A 446 -34.35 9.36 5.10
N ARG A 447 -33.67 10.02 4.18
CA ARG A 447 -32.88 9.41 3.10
C ARG A 447 -31.60 10.20 2.86
N PRO A 448 -30.48 9.77 3.46
CA PRO A 448 -29.19 10.40 3.18
C PRO A 448 -28.76 10.18 1.73
N ASP A 449 -28.02 11.14 1.14
CA ASP A 449 -27.54 10.98 -0.23
C ASP A 449 -26.54 9.82 -0.35
N PRO A 450 -26.82 8.81 -1.21
CA PRO A 450 -25.97 7.63 -1.32
C PRO A 450 -24.65 7.90 -2.06
N ASN A 451 -24.54 9.03 -2.78
CA ASN A 451 -23.37 9.40 -3.58
C ASN A 451 -22.38 10.30 -2.84
N LEU A 452 -22.68 10.67 -1.59
CA LEU A 452 -21.87 11.59 -0.78
C LEU A 452 -21.71 12.98 -1.43
N ASN A 453 -22.79 13.48 -2.05
CA ASN A 453 -22.86 14.81 -2.64
C ASN A 453 -23.51 15.82 -1.68
N TYR A 454 -23.46 17.09 -2.05
CA TYR A 454 -24.19 18.14 -1.34
C TYR A 454 -25.71 17.96 -1.44
N VAL A 455 -26.37 18.17 -0.31
CA VAL A 455 -27.83 18.21 -0.21
C VAL A 455 -28.26 19.64 0.10
N GLU A 456 -29.25 20.15 -0.64
CA GLU A 456 -29.88 21.43 -0.37
C GLU A 456 -31.29 21.21 0.17
N VAL A 457 -31.57 21.80 1.31
CA VAL A 457 -32.88 21.78 1.97
C VAL A 457 -33.44 23.19 1.95
N PHE A 458 -34.56 23.38 1.27
CA PHE A 458 -35.28 24.65 1.28
C PHE A 458 -36.15 24.71 2.53
N VAL A 459 -35.95 25.74 3.32
CA VAL A 459 -36.68 25.98 4.57
C VAL A 459 -38.02 26.64 4.25
N PRO A 460 -39.16 26.08 4.72
CA PRO A 460 -40.47 26.66 4.47
C PRO A 460 -40.58 28.09 5.02
N ASP A 461 -41.30 28.95 4.32
CA ASP A 461 -41.53 30.33 4.76
C ASP A 461 -42.24 30.45 6.13
N SER A 462 -42.98 29.41 6.52
CA SER A 462 -43.65 29.31 7.82
C SER A 462 -42.68 29.20 9.01
N ILE A 463 -41.42 28.78 8.76
CA ILE A 463 -40.38 28.76 9.79
C ILE A 463 -39.91 30.19 10.04
N GLY A 464 -39.99 30.65 11.28
CA GLY A 464 -39.60 32.00 11.70
C GLY A 464 -38.10 32.30 11.57
N ALA A 465 -37.71 33.49 12.00
CA ALA A 465 -36.31 33.80 12.23
C ALA A 465 -35.91 33.32 13.63
N PHE A 466 -34.77 32.63 13.74
CA PHE A 466 -34.23 32.11 15.00
C PHE A 466 -32.76 32.47 15.15
N ARG A 467 -32.30 32.62 16.38
CA ARG A 467 -30.90 32.94 16.67
C ARG A 467 -29.97 31.73 16.46
N CYS A 468 -30.38 30.55 16.88
CA CYS A 468 -29.54 29.34 16.86
C CYS A 468 -30.12 28.29 15.93
N TRP A 469 -29.25 27.69 15.11
CA TRP A 469 -29.59 26.63 14.16
C TRP A 469 -28.61 25.47 14.31
N ARG A 470 -29.11 24.24 14.38
CA ARG A 470 -28.26 23.07 14.54
C ARG A 470 -28.71 21.88 13.67
N ILE A 471 -27.79 20.96 13.44
CA ILE A 471 -28.09 19.58 13.11
C ILE A 471 -27.90 18.72 14.37
N ILE A 472 -28.84 17.83 14.64
CA ILE A 472 -28.79 16.89 15.75
C ILE A 472 -29.08 15.48 15.25
N GLY A 473 -28.40 14.46 15.78
CA GLY A 473 -28.56 13.08 15.38
C GLY A 473 -28.60 12.11 16.56
N PRO A 474 -29.12 10.89 16.34
CA PRO A 474 -29.18 9.84 17.36
C PRO A 474 -27.81 9.21 17.67
N LYS A 475 -26.79 9.50 16.85
CA LYS A 475 -25.41 8.98 16.92
C LYS A 475 -24.44 10.11 16.66
N ARG A 476 -23.13 9.80 16.64
CA ARG A 476 -22.11 10.73 16.14
C ARG A 476 -22.40 11.11 14.69
N ILE A 477 -22.33 12.40 14.41
CA ILE A 477 -22.59 12.98 13.09
C ILE A 477 -21.26 13.13 12.35
N TRP A 478 -21.16 12.53 11.18
CA TRP A 478 -19.98 12.65 10.30
C TRP A 478 -20.30 13.63 9.17
N LEU A 479 -19.93 14.88 9.37
CA LEU A 479 -20.29 16.00 8.50
C LEU A 479 -19.03 16.60 7.88
N GLY A 480 -19.01 16.73 6.54
CA GLY A 480 -17.98 17.44 5.81
C GLY A 480 -18.23 18.95 5.88
N GLU A 481 -19.40 19.41 5.40
CA GLU A 481 -19.73 20.83 5.36
C GLU A 481 -21.19 21.09 5.75
N LEU A 482 -21.42 22.27 6.35
CA LEU A 482 -22.74 22.81 6.68
C LEU A 482 -22.77 24.31 6.45
N ALA A 483 -23.78 24.78 5.72
CA ALA A 483 -24.00 26.20 5.49
C ALA A 483 -25.48 26.56 5.55
N PHE A 484 -25.76 27.75 6.07
CA PHE A 484 -27.10 28.36 6.16
C PHE A 484 -27.13 29.60 5.27
N TYR A 485 -28.22 29.80 4.52
CA TYR A 485 -28.34 30.86 3.55
C TYR A 485 -29.61 31.69 3.78
N SER A 486 -29.50 33.00 3.57
CA SER A 486 -30.62 33.94 3.55
C SER A 486 -31.50 33.72 2.30
N LYS A 487 -32.59 34.46 2.21
CA LYS A 487 -33.50 34.47 1.05
C LYS A 487 -32.80 35.04 -0.21
N GLU A 488 -31.88 35.96 0.00
CA GLU A 488 -31.07 36.59 -1.04
C GLU A 488 -29.94 35.67 -1.54
N GLY A 489 -29.75 34.51 -0.90
CA GLY A 489 -28.72 33.52 -1.24
C GLY A 489 -27.36 33.81 -0.58
N GLU A 490 -27.29 34.72 0.38
CA GLU A 490 -26.07 35.01 1.13
C GLU A 490 -25.81 33.96 2.19
N LYS A 491 -24.54 33.49 2.32
CA LYS A 491 -24.13 32.56 3.37
C LYS A 491 -24.12 33.30 4.71
N LEU A 492 -24.91 32.85 5.66
CA LEU A 492 -25.02 33.44 6.99
C LEU A 492 -23.81 33.03 7.84
N SER A 493 -23.22 34.03 8.51
CA SER A 493 -22.08 33.86 9.41
C SER A 493 -22.52 33.90 10.86
N GLY A 494 -21.94 33.04 11.71
CA GLY A 494 -22.24 32.99 13.13
C GLY A 494 -21.17 32.18 13.87
N ARG A 495 -21.22 32.23 15.21
CA ARG A 495 -20.35 31.48 16.08
C ARG A 495 -20.70 29.98 16.00
N THR A 496 -19.69 29.11 15.86
CA THR A 496 -19.89 27.66 15.94
C THR A 496 -20.33 27.27 17.34
N ILE A 497 -21.38 26.47 17.43
CA ILE A 497 -21.89 25.86 18.68
C ILE A 497 -22.01 24.35 18.50
N TYR A 498 -21.72 23.60 19.56
CA TYR A 498 -21.72 22.14 19.53
C TYR A 498 -21.96 21.55 20.92
N HIS A 499 -22.14 20.24 20.96
CA HIS A 499 -22.41 19.55 22.23
C HIS A 499 -21.21 19.65 23.19
N PRO A 500 -21.41 20.01 24.49
CA PRO A 500 -20.30 20.27 25.42
C PRO A 500 -19.38 19.07 25.72
N GLU A 501 -19.85 17.84 25.45
CA GLU A 501 -19.06 16.62 25.65
C GLU A 501 -18.09 16.30 24.51
N ASP A 502 -18.14 17.06 23.40
CA ASP A 502 -17.17 16.89 22.32
C ASP A 502 -15.81 17.46 22.73
N LYS A 503 -14.92 16.54 23.12
CA LYS A 503 -13.54 16.84 23.51
C LYS A 503 -12.60 16.30 22.42
N GLY A 504 -11.99 17.20 21.66
CA GLY A 504 -10.90 16.84 20.75
C GLY A 504 -11.25 16.69 19.27
N GLU A 505 -12.49 16.85 18.88
CA GLU A 505 -12.88 16.99 17.46
C GLU A 505 -12.85 18.47 17.07
N THR A 506 -12.74 18.74 15.77
CA THR A 506 -12.72 20.10 15.20
C THR A 506 -14.09 20.42 14.58
N PRO A 507 -15.08 20.90 15.38
CA PRO A 507 -16.41 21.25 14.85
C PRO A 507 -16.36 22.29 13.73
N GLU A 508 -15.33 23.11 13.70
CA GLU A 508 -15.05 24.12 12.69
C GLU A 508 -14.85 23.54 11.30
N ASN A 509 -14.38 22.27 11.20
CA ASN A 509 -14.22 21.57 9.92
C ASN A 509 -15.54 21.43 9.13
N ALA A 510 -16.69 21.53 9.79
CA ALA A 510 -17.99 21.56 9.10
C ALA A 510 -18.32 22.93 8.46
N PHE A 511 -17.43 23.93 8.59
CA PHE A 511 -17.68 25.31 8.18
C PHE A 511 -16.48 25.96 7.50
N ASP A 512 -15.42 25.22 7.18
CA ASP A 512 -14.15 25.74 6.65
C ASP A 512 -14.11 25.85 5.12
N ASN A 513 -15.14 25.36 4.43
CA ASN A 513 -15.29 25.27 2.97
C ASN A 513 -14.28 24.29 2.32
N ASP A 514 -13.71 23.37 3.08
CA ASP A 514 -12.95 22.23 2.55
C ASP A 514 -13.74 20.94 2.74
N GLU A 515 -14.40 20.46 1.69
CA GLU A 515 -15.23 19.24 1.74
C GLU A 515 -14.46 17.95 2.07
N LEU A 516 -13.11 17.99 2.03
CA LEU A 516 -12.27 16.84 2.40
C LEU A 516 -11.93 16.80 3.89
N THR A 517 -12.07 17.91 4.58
CA THR A 517 -12.11 17.90 6.04
C THR A 517 -13.48 17.41 6.52
N TYR A 518 -13.57 16.99 7.75
CA TYR A 518 -14.85 16.60 8.35
C TYR A 518 -14.78 16.70 9.85
N THR A 519 -15.95 16.83 10.45
CA THR A 519 -16.11 16.68 11.88
C THR A 519 -16.82 15.37 12.23
N ASN A 520 -16.58 14.86 13.43
CA ASN A 520 -17.20 13.66 13.99
C ASN A 520 -17.75 14.00 15.38
N VAL A 521 -18.79 14.82 15.42
CA VAL A 521 -19.34 15.36 16.67
C VAL A 521 -20.36 14.44 17.32
N TYR A 522 -20.39 14.50 18.65
CA TYR A 522 -21.42 13.83 19.46
C TYR A 522 -22.69 14.65 19.47
N ALA A 523 -23.80 13.99 19.20
CA ALA A 523 -25.15 14.53 19.25
C ALA A 523 -25.47 15.69 18.31
N TRP A 524 -24.80 16.85 18.37
CA TRP A 524 -25.19 18.03 17.58
C TRP A 524 -24.08 19.07 17.39
N LEU A 525 -24.21 19.84 16.30
CA LEU A 525 -23.45 21.07 16.03
C LEU A 525 -24.27 22.05 15.20
N GLY A 526 -23.88 23.34 15.21
CA GLY A 526 -24.61 24.36 14.48
C GLY A 526 -23.99 25.76 14.59
N LYS A 527 -24.82 26.78 14.36
CA LYS A 527 -24.43 28.20 14.43
C LYS A 527 -25.33 28.98 15.38
N ASP A 528 -24.73 29.88 16.15
CA ASP A 528 -25.37 30.97 16.86
C ASP A 528 -25.12 32.26 16.07
N PHE A 529 -26.14 32.84 15.50
CA PHE A 529 -26.06 34.06 14.70
C PHE A 529 -26.09 35.35 15.54
N GLU A 530 -26.10 35.22 16.89
CA GLU A 530 -26.17 36.32 17.86
C GLU A 530 -27.47 37.14 17.82
N ARG A 531 -28.19 37.08 16.73
CA ARG A 531 -29.52 37.66 16.50
C ARG A 531 -30.39 36.69 15.69
N PRO A 532 -31.73 36.86 15.74
CA PRO A 532 -32.62 36.06 14.91
C PRO A 532 -32.34 36.26 13.41
N GLU A 533 -32.02 35.18 12.69
CA GLU A 533 -31.82 35.17 11.25
C GLU A 533 -32.85 34.25 10.57
N LYS A 534 -33.38 34.76 9.42
CA LYS A 534 -34.28 33.97 8.56
C LYS A 534 -33.47 33.13 7.61
N VAL A 535 -33.33 31.86 7.95
CA VAL A 535 -32.70 30.86 7.04
C VAL A 535 -33.73 30.44 6.00
N SER A 536 -33.41 30.50 4.73
CA SER A 536 -34.25 30.03 3.62
C SER A 536 -33.73 28.77 2.97
N LYS A 537 -32.43 28.47 3.12
CA LYS A 537 -31.81 27.25 2.61
C LYS A 537 -30.70 26.78 3.53
N ILE A 538 -30.67 25.46 3.74
CA ILE A 538 -29.58 24.74 4.41
C ILE A 538 -28.87 23.91 3.34
N ARG A 539 -27.54 23.99 3.27
CA ARG A 539 -26.72 23.16 2.40
C ARG A 539 -25.75 22.34 3.25
N TYR A 540 -25.74 21.05 3.08
CA TYR A 540 -24.85 20.18 3.86
C TYR A 540 -24.31 19.04 3.00
N ILE A 541 -23.21 18.45 3.43
CA ILE A 541 -22.65 17.21 2.91
C ILE A 541 -22.16 16.34 4.07
N SER A 542 -22.49 15.05 4.06
CA SER A 542 -21.86 14.10 4.98
C SER A 542 -20.35 14.06 4.74
N ARG A 543 -19.58 13.41 5.63
CA ARG A 543 -18.21 13.06 5.25
C ARG A 543 -18.19 12.51 3.83
N THR A 544 -17.34 13.04 2.97
CA THR A 544 -17.27 12.70 1.55
C THR A 544 -15.86 12.35 1.10
N ASP A 545 -15.75 11.70 -0.04
CA ASP A 545 -14.50 11.48 -0.76
C ASP A 545 -14.33 12.45 -1.94
N ALA A 546 -15.24 13.41 -2.10
CA ALA A 546 -15.29 14.41 -3.18
C ALA A 546 -15.24 13.78 -4.60
N ASN A 547 -15.71 12.54 -4.74
CA ASN A 547 -15.71 11.81 -6.01
C ASN A 547 -17.08 11.76 -6.69
N GLY A 548 -18.09 12.43 -6.14
CA GLY A 548 -19.36 12.71 -6.80
C GLY A 548 -19.22 13.73 -7.93
N ILE A 549 -20.29 13.97 -8.66
CA ILE A 549 -20.35 15.05 -9.64
C ILE A 549 -20.67 16.35 -8.91
N ILE A 550 -19.81 17.35 -9.05
CA ILE A 550 -19.91 18.63 -8.37
C ILE A 550 -20.33 19.68 -9.39
N ARG A 551 -21.43 20.41 -9.10
CA ARG A 551 -21.96 21.49 -9.95
C ARG A 551 -20.91 22.57 -10.16
N GLY A 552 -20.80 23.07 -11.39
CA GLY A 552 -19.85 24.12 -11.79
C GLY A 552 -18.48 23.59 -12.22
N MET A 553 -18.14 22.32 -11.94
CA MET A 553 -16.88 21.71 -12.40
C MET A 553 -17.01 21.15 -13.82
N GLU A 554 -15.91 21.21 -14.57
CA GLU A 554 -15.81 20.65 -15.92
C GLU A 554 -15.35 19.19 -15.85
N TYR A 555 -16.03 18.34 -16.62
CA TYR A 555 -15.74 16.92 -16.73
C TYR A 555 -15.53 16.52 -18.20
N GLY A 556 -14.57 15.59 -18.41
CA GLY A 556 -14.31 14.97 -19.70
C GLY A 556 -14.46 13.46 -19.60
N LEU A 557 -15.32 12.87 -20.45
CA LEU A 557 -15.42 11.43 -20.60
C LEU A 557 -14.50 10.98 -21.72
N MET A 558 -13.67 9.99 -21.42
CA MET A 558 -12.76 9.36 -22.36
C MET A 558 -13.17 7.89 -22.59
N TYR A 559 -12.94 7.36 -23.80
CA TYR A 559 -13.00 5.93 -24.07
C TYR A 559 -11.67 5.46 -24.68
N PHE A 560 -11.35 4.17 -24.52
CA PHE A 560 -10.08 3.61 -24.96
C PHE A 560 -10.23 2.83 -26.26
N ASP A 561 -9.42 3.19 -27.27
CA ASP A 561 -9.18 2.42 -28.47
C ASP A 561 -7.71 2.55 -28.86
N ARG A 562 -6.88 1.62 -28.36
CA ARG A 562 -5.40 1.65 -28.40
C ARG A 562 -4.77 2.89 -27.74
N GLN A 563 -5.53 3.94 -27.56
CA GLN A 563 -5.23 5.15 -26.80
C GLN A 563 -6.54 5.77 -26.29
N TRP A 564 -6.45 6.80 -25.46
CA TRP A 564 -7.62 7.52 -24.99
C TRP A 564 -8.15 8.49 -26.04
N PHE A 565 -9.46 8.42 -26.34
CA PHE A 565 -10.20 9.36 -27.16
C PHE A 565 -11.26 10.08 -26.32
N SER A 566 -11.52 11.34 -26.63
CA SER A 566 -12.60 12.08 -25.98
C SER A 566 -13.96 11.62 -26.48
N ALA A 567 -14.85 11.29 -25.54
CA ALA A 567 -16.27 11.04 -25.81
C ALA A 567 -17.15 12.26 -25.56
N GLY A 568 -16.59 13.34 -25.00
CA GLY A 568 -17.27 14.61 -24.74
C GLY A 568 -16.74 15.33 -23.52
N ARG A 569 -17.09 16.62 -23.43
CA ARG A 569 -16.82 17.47 -22.26
C ARG A 569 -18.08 18.25 -21.91
N GLN A 570 -18.31 18.47 -20.62
CA GLN A 570 -19.40 19.29 -20.14
C GLN A 570 -19.14 19.85 -18.74
N THR A 571 -19.67 21.03 -18.46
CA THR A 571 -19.74 21.57 -17.10
C THR A 571 -20.97 21.02 -16.41
N ALA A 572 -20.82 20.48 -15.20
CA ALA A 572 -21.92 19.91 -14.45
C ALA A 572 -22.90 21.02 -13.98
N VAL A 573 -24.16 20.91 -14.41
CA VAL A 573 -25.26 21.77 -13.97
C VAL A 573 -26.14 21.08 -12.90
N ALA A 574 -25.94 19.78 -12.71
CA ALA A 574 -26.60 18.93 -11.73
C ALA A 574 -25.56 17.98 -11.08
N ASP A 575 -26.01 17.15 -10.15
CA ASP A 575 -25.18 16.13 -9.48
C ASP A 575 -24.98 14.87 -10.34
N SER A 576 -25.16 15.02 -11.66
CA SER A 576 -24.98 13.99 -12.67
C SER A 576 -24.60 14.59 -14.02
N LEU A 577 -24.01 13.78 -14.86
CA LEU A 577 -23.62 14.09 -16.23
C LEU A 577 -24.26 13.07 -17.16
N VAL A 578 -24.78 13.52 -18.30
CA VAL A 578 -25.33 12.64 -19.34
C VAL A 578 -24.44 12.73 -20.56
N PHE A 579 -23.94 11.59 -21.02
CA PHE A 579 -23.18 11.48 -22.25
C PHE A 579 -23.90 10.57 -23.22
N ASP A 580 -24.09 11.05 -24.45
CA ASP A 580 -24.78 10.35 -25.52
C ASP A 580 -23.82 9.76 -26.55
N SER A 581 -24.31 8.84 -27.36
CA SER A 581 -23.58 8.26 -28.48
C SER A 581 -22.25 7.59 -28.08
N LEU A 582 -22.19 6.98 -26.89
CA LEU A 582 -21.02 6.26 -26.40
C LEU A 582 -20.87 4.91 -27.11
N PRO A 583 -19.63 4.48 -27.46
CA PRO A 583 -19.42 3.19 -28.10
C PRO A 583 -19.59 2.04 -27.11
N ALA A 584 -20.47 1.07 -27.42
CA ALA A 584 -20.62 -0.12 -26.60
C ALA A 584 -19.32 -0.95 -26.53
N GLY A 585 -19.11 -1.67 -25.45
CA GLY A 585 -17.95 -2.57 -25.26
C GLY A 585 -16.62 -1.90 -25.00
N ALA A 586 -16.58 -0.57 -24.91
CA ALA A 586 -15.38 0.19 -24.62
C ALA A 586 -15.06 0.26 -23.12
N LEU A 587 -13.81 0.56 -22.79
CA LEU A 587 -13.37 0.99 -21.47
C LEU A 587 -13.46 2.52 -21.40
N PHE A 588 -14.04 3.04 -20.34
CA PHE A 588 -14.25 4.46 -20.11
C PHE A 588 -13.44 4.99 -18.94
N TRP A 589 -13.19 6.32 -18.94
CA TRP A 589 -12.56 7.07 -17.87
C TRP A 589 -13.19 8.45 -17.77
N LEU A 590 -13.90 8.72 -16.69
CA LEU A 590 -14.43 10.05 -16.38
C LEU A 590 -13.40 10.85 -15.60
N ARG A 591 -13.06 12.02 -16.13
CA ARG A 591 -12.08 12.95 -15.55
C ARG A 591 -12.77 14.20 -15.02
N ASN A 592 -12.36 14.65 -13.84
CA ASN A 592 -12.62 16.02 -13.40
C ASN A 592 -11.47 16.92 -13.92
N LEU A 593 -11.78 17.79 -14.88
CA LEU A 593 -10.80 18.64 -15.53
C LEU A 593 -10.48 19.90 -14.72
N THR A 594 -11.32 20.25 -13.74
CA THR A 594 -11.14 21.40 -12.85
C THR A 594 -10.16 21.09 -11.72
N GLU A 595 -10.30 19.93 -11.05
CA GLU A 595 -9.50 19.59 -9.85
C GLU A 595 -8.58 18.38 -9.99
N GLY A 596 -8.83 17.47 -10.95
CA GLY A 596 -7.94 16.37 -11.30
C GLY A 596 -7.59 15.40 -10.16
N ARG A 597 -8.56 15.06 -9.29
CA ARG A 597 -8.39 14.15 -8.15
C ARG A 597 -8.46 12.67 -8.53
N GLU A 598 -8.73 11.78 -7.56
CA GLU A 598 -8.93 10.35 -7.77
C GLU A 598 -9.96 10.06 -8.86
N GLU A 599 -9.61 9.17 -9.78
CA GLU A 599 -10.46 8.75 -10.89
C GLU A 599 -10.24 7.28 -11.19
N ARG A 600 -11.28 6.58 -11.66
CA ARG A 600 -11.18 5.17 -12.04
C ARG A 600 -11.76 4.91 -13.41
N ILE A 601 -11.21 3.90 -14.05
CA ILE A 601 -11.74 3.35 -15.29
C ILE A 601 -12.96 2.48 -15.01
N PHE A 602 -13.88 2.41 -15.98
CA PHE A 602 -15.09 1.62 -15.85
C PHE A 602 -15.57 1.07 -17.19
N THR A 603 -16.42 0.07 -17.12
CA THR A 603 -17.21 -0.43 -18.25
C THR A 603 -18.69 -0.25 -17.92
N TYR A 604 -19.53 -0.21 -18.94
CA TYR A 604 -20.98 -0.27 -18.80
C TYR A 604 -21.48 -1.68 -19.13
N ASP A 605 -22.20 -2.25 -18.20
CA ASP A 605 -22.86 -3.55 -18.30
C ASP A 605 -24.33 -3.32 -18.71
N SER A 606 -24.62 -3.46 -19.99
CA SER A 606 -25.95 -3.19 -20.53
C SER A 606 -27.02 -4.22 -20.15
N GLU A 607 -26.62 -5.42 -19.73
CA GLU A 607 -27.56 -6.46 -19.28
C GLU A 607 -28.19 -6.09 -17.93
N PHE A 608 -27.39 -5.50 -17.05
CA PHE A 608 -27.81 -5.11 -15.69
C PHE A 608 -27.93 -3.60 -15.49
N ASP A 609 -27.83 -2.81 -16.54
CA ASP A 609 -27.87 -1.33 -16.51
C ASP A 609 -27.01 -0.74 -15.40
N ARG A 610 -25.73 -1.11 -15.37
CA ARG A 610 -24.82 -0.68 -14.31
C ARG A 610 -23.41 -0.35 -14.79
N ILE A 611 -22.80 0.58 -14.07
CA ILE A 611 -21.39 0.91 -14.21
C ILE A 611 -20.57 -0.06 -13.36
N VAL A 612 -19.55 -0.65 -13.96
CA VAL A 612 -18.60 -1.54 -13.28
C VAL A 612 -17.23 -0.88 -13.27
N TYR A 613 -16.75 -0.46 -12.10
CA TYR A 613 -15.44 0.13 -11.92
C TYR A 613 -14.36 -0.95 -11.78
N TRP A 614 -13.20 -0.62 -12.32
CA TRP A 614 -12.04 -1.51 -12.37
C TRP A 614 -10.80 -0.86 -11.75
#